data_ce8934d12378a1f5880611b20a36a321
#
_entry.id   ce8934d12378a1f5880611b20a36a321
#
_cell.length_a   1.000
_cell.length_b   1.000
_cell.length_c   1.000
_cell.angle_alpha   90.00
_cell.angle_beta   90.00
_cell.angle_gamma   90.00
#
_symmetry.space_group_name_H-M   'P 1'
#
loop_
_entity.id
_entity.type
_entity.pdbx_description
1 polymer ?
#
loop_
_entity_poly.entity_id
_entity_poly.type
_entity_poly.pdbx_seq_one_letter_code
_entity_poly.pdbx_strand_id
1 'polypeptide(L)'
;MASSADDSPKVFGLNDQCPAGFARNAENHCKLDSLYNNYQSPHGSGVGGLRAGLPALRDGFSPRVIDLGRYLFFDPILSADHTVACSSCHDPDYGFADGLARARGINNALLGRSAPSLWNIGFFDTLLWDGSKASLEEQLVGPLYADNEMGNRPDQLLRDLNGNTIYRDLFRQAFGTSNIA
;
A
#
# COMPACT_ATOMS: atom_id res chain seq x y z
N MET A 1 -29.29 -24.70 10.83
CA MET A 1 -29.86 -23.49 10.21
C MET A 1 -28.76 -22.91 9.29
N ALA A 2 -28.93 -23.10 8.00
CA ALA A 2 -27.97 -22.56 7.02
C ALA A 2 -28.18 -21.04 6.91
N SER A 3 -27.14 -20.26 7.16
CA SER A 3 -27.11 -18.84 6.91
C SER A 3 -27.26 -18.62 5.40
N SER A 4 -28.34 -17.99 4.97
CA SER A 4 -28.48 -17.55 3.60
C SER A 4 -27.38 -16.53 3.30
N ALA A 5 -26.45 -16.87 2.42
CA ALA A 5 -25.52 -15.91 1.87
C ALA A 5 -26.36 -14.81 1.19
N ASP A 6 -26.12 -13.57 1.56
CA ASP A 6 -26.68 -12.39 0.92
C ASP A 6 -26.10 -12.32 -0.52
N ASP A 7 -26.92 -12.63 -1.50
CA ASP A 7 -26.58 -12.70 -2.93
C ASP A 7 -26.79 -11.35 -3.64
N SER A 8 -26.83 -10.26 -2.86
CA SER A 8 -26.86 -8.91 -3.42
C SER A 8 -25.54 -8.64 -4.15
N PRO A 9 -25.55 -8.04 -5.35
CA PRO A 9 -24.34 -7.73 -6.07
C PRO A 9 -23.46 -6.83 -5.21
N LYS A 10 -22.26 -7.29 -4.85
CA LYS A 10 -21.29 -6.49 -4.09
C LYS A 10 -20.90 -5.27 -4.93
N VAL A 11 -21.39 -4.12 -4.55
CA VAL A 11 -20.98 -2.85 -5.16
C VAL A 11 -19.62 -2.50 -4.55
N PHE A 12 -18.55 -2.60 -5.33
CA PHE A 12 -17.25 -2.13 -4.93
C PHE A 12 -17.22 -0.60 -4.96
N GLY A 13 -16.86 0.02 -3.84
CA GLY A 13 -16.77 1.46 -3.72
C GLY A 13 -15.56 1.86 -2.89
N LEU A 14 -14.94 2.98 -3.25
CA LEU A 14 -13.82 3.53 -2.48
C LEU A 14 -14.34 4.29 -1.26
N ASN A 15 -13.64 4.09 -0.15
CA ASN A 15 -13.88 4.84 1.07
C ASN A 15 -13.56 6.33 0.86
N ASP A 16 -14.42 7.19 1.34
CA ASP A 16 -14.25 8.65 1.27
C ASP A 16 -13.78 9.24 2.60
N GLN A 17 -13.32 8.43 3.53
CA GLN A 17 -12.77 8.86 4.81
C GLN A 17 -11.27 8.57 4.87
N CYS A 18 -10.53 9.48 5.52
CA CYS A 18 -9.14 9.24 5.80
C CYS A 18 -8.97 8.05 6.77
N PRO A 19 -7.88 7.28 6.65
CA PRO A 19 -7.55 6.24 7.62
C PRO A 19 -7.44 6.78 9.05
N ALA A 20 -7.58 5.91 10.04
CA ALA A 20 -7.40 6.27 11.45
C ALA A 20 -6.00 6.90 11.66
N GLY A 21 -5.96 7.98 12.44
CA GLY A 21 -4.73 8.75 12.65
C GLY A 21 -4.40 9.80 11.59
N PHE A 22 -5.27 9.94 10.57
CA PHE A 22 -5.13 10.97 9.55
C PHE A 22 -6.33 11.92 9.58
N ALA A 23 -6.08 13.21 9.49
CA ALA A 23 -7.07 14.26 9.32
C ALA A 23 -7.16 14.71 7.86
N ARG A 24 -8.38 15.02 7.40
CA ARG A 24 -8.60 15.56 6.07
C ARG A 24 -8.31 17.06 6.07
N ASN A 25 -7.49 17.54 5.15
CA ASN A 25 -7.24 18.97 4.96
C ASN A 25 -8.22 19.60 3.95
N ALA A 26 -8.09 20.91 3.70
CA ALA A 26 -8.97 21.67 2.80
C ALA A 26 -8.88 21.22 1.34
N GLU A 27 -7.74 20.68 0.94
CA GLU A 27 -7.49 20.16 -0.42
C GLU A 27 -7.96 18.70 -0.59
N ASN A 28 -8.71 18.17 0.38
CA ASN A 28 -9.19 16.78 0.40
C ASN A 28 -8.07 15.73 0.47
N HIS A 29 -6.96 16.05 1.09
CA HIS A 29 -5.85 15.12 1.32
C HIS A 29 -5.80 14.67 2.78
N CYS A 30 -5.43 13.42 2.99
CA CYS A 30 -5.21 12.86 4.32
C CYS A 30 -3.81 13.22 4.81
N LYS A 31 -3.75 13.94 5.92
CA LYS A 31 -2.53 14.34 6.62
C LYS A 31 -2.42 13.59 7.92
N LEU A 32 -1.25 13.04 8.24
CA LEU A 32 -1.02 12.36 9.52
C LEU A 32 -1.32 13.33 10.67
N ASP A 33 -2.24 12.95 11.54
CA ASP A 33 -2.52 13.67 12.77
C ASP A 33 -1.47 13.26 13.82
N SER A 34 -0.45 14.08 13.94
CA SER A 34 0.66 13.81 14.84
C SER A 34 0.21 13.94 16.29
N LEU A 35 0.29 12.85 17.03
CA LEU A 35 0.08 12.86 18.48
C LEU A 35 1.02 13.85 19.20
N TYR A 36 2.14 14.22 18.61
CA TYR A 36 3.02 15.26 19.14
C TYR A 36 2.37 16.64 19.23
N ASN A 37 1.45 16.97 18.34
CA ASN A 37 0.71 18.23 18.38
C ASN A 37 -0.26 18.29 19.56
N ASN A 38 -0.70 17.14 20.07
CA ASN A 38 -1.62 17.02 21.20
C ASN A 38 -0.91 16.74 22.52
N TYR A 39 0.39 16.47 22.49
CA TYR A 39 1.15 16.18 23.69
C TYR A 39 1.70 17.46 24.33
N GLN A 40 1.04 17.89 25.40
CA GLN A 40 1.49 19.01 26.22
C GLN A 40 2.40 18.50 27.33
N SER A 41 3.72 18.56 27.12
CA SER A 41 4.68 18.37 28.20
C SER A 41 4.73 19.60 29.11
N PRO A 42 4.80 19.46 30.46
CA PRO A 42 5.04 20.57 31.36
C PRO A 42 6.25 21.42 31.03
N HIS A 43 7.20 20.87 30.30
CA HIS A 43 8.42 21.56 29.87
C HIS A 43 8.39 22.02 28.43
N GLY A 44 7.24 21.90 27.71
CA GLY A 44 7.11 22.32 26.31
C GLY A 44 8.05 21.63 25.33
N SER A 45 8.74 20.57 25.76
CA SER A 45 9.86 19.94 25.03
C SER A 45 9.67 18.47 24.69
N GLY A 46 8.44 17.94 24.85
CA GLY A 46 8.21 16.52 24.57
C GLY A 46 8.85 15.57 25.60
N VAL A 47 8.61 14.30 25.48
CA VAL A 47 9.13 13.28 26.39
C VAL A 47 10.60 13.04 26.07
N GLY A 48 11.45 13.13 27.10
CA GLY A 48 12.76 12.49 27.10
C GLY A 48 13.85 13.09 26.21
N GLY A 49 13.86 14.39 26.00
CA GLY A 49 15.07 15.10 25.54
C GLY A 49 15.56 14.87 24.12
N LEU A 50 15.02 13.93 23.39
CA LEU A 50 15.30 13.77 21.97
C LEU A 50 14.10 14.31 21.18
N ARG A 51 14.20 15.54 20.72
CA ARG A 51 13.38 16.04 19.62
C ARG A 51 13.88 15.41 18.31
N ALA A 52 13.71 14.11 18.17
CA ALA A 52 13.74 13.53 16.85
C ALA A 52 12.39 13.93 16.20
N GLY A 53 12.41 15.01 15.43
CA GLY A 53 11.31 15.26 14.51
C GLY A 53 11.17 14.00 13.64
N LEU A 54 9.96 13.46 13.54
CA LEU A 54 9.72 12.43 12.53
C LEU A 54 10.13 13.01 11.17
N PRO A 55 10.82 12.24 10.32
CA PRO A 55 11.04 12.64 8.93
C PRO A 55 9.72 13.05 8.29
N ALA A 56 9.77 13.86 7.25
CA ALA A 56 8.58 14.24 6.51
C ALA A 56 7.87 12.99 6.00
N LEU A 57 6.63 12.78 6.45
CA LEU A 57 5.81 11.70 5.95
C LEU A 57 5.40 12.00 4.50
N ARG A 58 5.46 11.01 3.65
CA ARG A 58 4.83 11.05 2.31
C ARG A 58 3.32 10.92 2.48
N ASP A 59 2.67 12.03 2.72
CA ASP A 59 1.22 12.14 2.85
C ASP A 59 0.65 13.05 1.74
N GLY A 60 -0.63 13.38 1.82
CA GLY A 60 -1.25 14.29 0.87
C GLY A 60 -2.01 13.60 -0.26
N PHE A 61 -2.36 12.34 -0.07
CA PHE A 61 -3.25 11.62 -0.97
C PHE A 61 -4.71 11.76 -0.53
N SER A 62 -5.64 11.77 -1.50
CA SER A 62 -7.06 11.74 -1.19
C SER A 62 -7.46 10.39 -0.56
N PRO A 63 -8.54 10.34 0.26
CA PRO A 63 -9.03 9.07 0.83
C PRO A 63 -9.25 7.99 -0.21
N ARG A 64 -9.80 8.34 -1.37
CA ARG A 64 -10.10 7.38 -2.44
C ARG A 64 -8.84 6.81 -3.08
N VAL A 65 -7.80 7.61 -3.25
CA VAL A 65 -6.49 7.12 -3.76
C VAL A 65 -5.86 6.15 -2.78
N ILE A 66 -5.91 6.47 -1.47
CA ILE A 66 -5.42 5.57 -0.41
C ILE A 66 -6.19 4.24 -0.42
N ASP A 67 -7.50 4.30 -0.52
CA ASP A 67 -8.33 3.09 -0.50
C ASP A 67 -8.19 2.25 -1.78
N LEU A 68 -7.99 2.88 -2.95
CA LEU A 68 -7.62 2.17 -4.18
C LEU A 68 -6.29 1.43 -4.00
N GLY A 69 -5.29 2.07 -3.39
CA GLY A 69 -4.01 1.43 -3.05
C GLY A 69 -4.19 0.22 -2.14
N ARG A 70 -5.10 0.29 -1.17
CA ARG A 70 -5.46 -0.85 -0.33
C ARG A 70 -6.05 -2.02 -1.13
N TYR A 71 -6.97 -1.76 -2.07
CA TYR A 71 -7.49 -2.81 -2.95
C TYR A 71 -6.36 -3.47 -3.74
N LEU A 72 -5.52 -2.68 -4.39
CA LEU A 72 -4.40 -3.18 -5.18
C LEU A 72 -3.38 -3.97 -4.35
N PHE A 73 -3.15 -3.58 -3.09
CA PHE A 73 -2.22 -4.26 -2.18
C PHE A 73 -2.65 -5.70 -1.86
N PHE A 74 -3.94 -5.95 -1.75
CA PHE A 74 -4.50 -7.25 -1.39
C PHE A 74 -4.97 -8.07 -2.60
N ASP A 75 -4.94 -7.51 -3.80
CA ASP A 75 -5.44 -8.19 -5.00
C ASP A 75 -4.28 -8.78 -5.83
N PRO A 76 -4.33 -10.08 -6.16
CA PRO A 76 -3.30 -10.71 -6.98
C PRO A 76 -3.31 -10.29 -8.45
N ILE A 77 -4.25 -9.47 -8.91
CA ILE A 77 -4.32 -8.96 -10.30
C ILE A 77 -3.01 -8.28 -10.75
N LEU A 78 -2.19 -7.82 -9.80
CA LEU A 78 -0.92 -7.19 -10.10
C LEU A 78 0.20 -8.17 -10.46
N SER A 79 0.05 -9.47 -10.21
CA SER A 79 1.04 -10.48 -10.64
C SER A 79 0.71 -11.07 -12.01
N ALA A 80 1.71 -11.57 -12.70
CA ALA A 80 1.58 -12.06 -14.08
C ALA A 80 0.60 -13.23 -14.23
N ASP A 81 0.51 -14.07 -13.21
CA ASP A 81 -0.36 -15.25 -13.16
C ASP A 81 -1.56 -15.10 -12.22
N HIS A 82 -1.73 -13.91 -11.64
CA HIS A 82 -2.78 -13.57 -10.68
C HIS A 82 -2.80 -14.48 -9.44
N THR A 83 -1.65 -14.92 -8.97
CA THR A 83 -1.54 -15.78 -7.78
C THR A 83 -0.93 -15.11 -6.56
N VAL A 84 -0.17 -14.03 -6.76
CA VAL A 84 0.58 -13.31 -5.71
C VAL A 84 0.12 -11.87 -5.63
N ALA A 85 -0.27 -11.44 -4.43
CA ALA A 85 -0.51 -10.04 -4.10
C ALA A 85 0.67 -9.45 -3.33
N CYS A 86 0.71 -8.12 -3.15
CA CYS A 86 1.69 -7.50 -2.24
C CYS A 86 1.59 -8.07 -0.83
N SER A 87 0.35 -8.29 -0.36
CA SER A 87 0.05 -8.90 0.94
C SER A 87 0.52 -10.35 1.08
N SER A 88 0.86 -11.04 0.01
CA SER A 88 1.42 -12.41 0.09
C SER A 88 2.82 -12.43 0.71
N CYS A 89 3.59 -11.33 0.51
CA CYS A 89 4.91 -11.14 1.10
C CYS A 89 4.91 -10.11 2.24
N HIS A 90 3.85 -9.28 2.31
CA HIS A 90 3.70 -8.23 3.31
C HIS A 90 2.38 -8.41 4.06
N ASP A 91 2.27 -9.53 4.79
CA ASP A 91 1.07 -9.91 5.53
C ASP A 91 0.94 -9.07 6.81
N PRO A 92 -0.21 -8.41 7.03
CA PRO A 92 -0.47 -7.67 8.26
C PRO A 92 -0.29 -8.49 9.54
N ASP A 93 -0.63 -9.78 9.53
CA ASP A 93 -0.54 -10.67 10.68
C ASP A 93 0.93 -10.96 11.08
N TYR A 94 1.86 -10.77 10.16
CA TYR A 94 3.31 -10.86 10.39
C TYR A 94 4.00 -9.49 10.43
N GLY A 95 3.25 -8.44 10.77
CA GLY A 95 3.80 -7.08 10.82
C GLY A 95 4.20 -6.54 9.44
N PHE A 96 3.44 -6.89 8.41
CA PHE A 96 3.72 -6.59 7.00
C PHE A 96 5.06 -7.16 6.49
N ALA A 97 5.50 -8.29 7.04
CA ALA A 97 6.50 -9.21 6.49
C ALA A 97 5.79 -10.52 6.11
N ASP A 98 6.53 -11.59 5.79
CA ASP A 98 5.94 -12.91 5.49
C ASP A 98 6.26 -13.98 6.55
N GLY A 99 7.04 -13.63 7.57
CA GLY A 99 7.48 -14.57 8.61
C GLY A 99 8.44 -15.66 8.13
N LEU A 100 8.91 -15.60 6.89
CA LEU A 100 9.79 -16.60 6.28
C LEU A 100 11.25 -16.12 6.24
N ALA A 101 12.19 -17.06 6.30
CA ALA A 101 13.61 -16.76 6.11
C ALA A 101 13.92 -16.26 4.68
N ARG A 102 13.12 -16.67 3.71
CA ARG A 102 13.17 -16.25 2.30
C ARG A 102 11.75 -16.22 1.75
N ALA A 103 11.39 -15.10 1.16
CA ALA A 103 10.07 -14.91 0.57
C ALA A 103 9.83 -15.80 -0.67
N ARG A 104 8.57 -15.90 -1.07
CA ARG A 104 8.16 -16.69 -2.24
C ARG A 104 7.33 -15.84 -3.20
N GLY A 105 7.71 -15.86 -4.46
CA GLY A 105 6.99 -15.20 -5.53
C GLY A 105 6.12 -16.16 -6.35
N ILE A 106 5.76 -15.74 -7.57
CA ILE A 106 4.98 -16.56 -8.51
C ILE A 106 5.63 -17.94 -8.71
N ASN A 107 4.82 -18.93 -9.06
CA ASN A 107 5.27 -20.32 -9.18
C ASN A 107 6.01 -20.86 -7.94
N ASN A 108 5.75 -20.27 -6.78
CA ASN A 108 6.42 -20.61 -5.52
C ASN A 108 7.95 -20.45 -5.57
N ALA A 109 8.43 -19.55 -6.42
CA ALA A 109 9.85 -19.26 -6.58
C ALA A 109 10.46 -18.77 -5.27
N LEU A 110 11.54 -19.38 -4.83
CA LEU A 110 12.23 -19.00 -3.60
C LEU A 110 13.14 -17.79 -3.85
N LEU A 111 12.85 -16.67 -3.19
CA LEU A 111 13.60 -15.43 -3.35
C LEU A 111 14.95 -15.46 -2.60
N GLY A 112 15.79 -14.50 -2.89
CA GLY A 112 17.12 -14.38 -2.26
C GLY A 112 17.08 -13.93 -0.80
N ARG A 113 16.00 -13.24 -0.38
CA ARG A 113 15.87 -12.59 0.93
C ARG A 113 14.47 -12.79 1.50
N SER A 114 14.31 -12.53 2.81
CA SER A 114 13.00 -12.38 3.45
C SER A 114 12.34 -11.08 3.02
N ALA A 115 11.00 -11.04 3.08
CA ALA A 115 10.25 -9.81 2.92
C ALA A 115 10.45 -8.91 4.16
N PRO A 116 10.90 -7.65 4.00
CA PRO A 116 11.02 -6.74 5.12
C PRO A 116 9.64 -6.26 5.56
N SER A 117 9.51 -5.89 6.84
CA SER A 117 8.32 -5.22 7.34
C SER A 117 8.13 -3.85 6.67
N LEU A 118 6.87 -3.49 6.40
CA LEU A 118 6.51 -2.16 5.87
C LEU A 118 6.17 -1.15 6.97
N TRP A 119 6.31 -1.50 8.25
CA TRP A 119 6.06 -0.57 9.34
C TRP A 119 6.95 0.68 9.20
N ASN A 120 6.31 1.84 9.27
CA ASN A 120 6.97 3.15 9.19
C ASN A 120 7.73 3.42 7.88
N ILE A 121 7.52 2.61 6.83
CA ILE A 121 8.25 2.74 5.56
C ILE A 121 8.06 4.13 4.91
N GLY A 122 6.94 4.79 5.15
CA GLY A 122 6.65 6.13 4.65
C GLY A 122 7.55 7.25 5.23
N PHE A 123 8.34 6.94 6.27
CA PHE A 123 9.29 7.88 6.88
C PHE A 123 10.73 7.67 6.42
N PHE A 124 11.01 6.68 5.58
CA PHE A 124 12.37 6.38 5.16
C PHE A 124 12.74 7.19 3.91
N ASP A 125 13.89 7.83 3.97
CA ASP A 125 14.45 8.61 2.86
C ASP A 125 15.11 7.73 1.80
N THR A 126 15.52 6.51 2.19
CA THR A 126 16.12 5.52 1.30
C THR A 126 15.59 4.14 1.64
N LEU A 127 15.47 3.29 0.64
CA LEU A 127 14.89 1.95 0.73
C LEU A 127 15.91 0.91 0.27
N LEU A 128 15.65 -0.35 0.66
CA LEU A 128 16.56 -1.49 0.58
C LEU A 128 17.76 -1.38 1.51
N TRP A 129 18.43 -2.50 1.73
CA TRP A 129 19.60 -2.58 2.63
C TRP A 129 20.79 -1.73 2.18
N ASP A 130 20.91 -1.51 0.88
CA ASP A 130 21.99 -0.74 0.25
C ASP A 130 21.60 0.72 -0.02
N GLY A 131 20.36 1.14 0.35
CA GLY A 131 19.86 2.49 0.09
C GLY A 131 19.69 2.83 -1.38
N SER A 132 19.61 1.83 -2.27
CA SER A 132 19.62 2.04 -3.72
C SER A 132 18.31 2.61 -4.28
N LYS A 133 17.25 2.71 -3.46
CA LYS A 133 15.96 3.27 -3.86
C LYS A 133 15.64 4.52 -3.07
N ALA A 134 15.33 5.59 -3.77
CA ALA A 134 15.05 6.90 -3.19
C ALA A 134 13.54 7.15 -2.95
N SER A 135 12.67 6.26 -3.41
CA SER A 135 11.22 6.40 -3.23
C SER A 135 10.49 5.07 -3.25
N LEU A 136 9.29 5.04 -2.65
CA LEU A 136 8.42 3.86 -2.68
C LEU A 136 7.97 3.51 -4.10
N GLU A 137 7.72 4.52 -4.93
CA GLU A 137 7.33 4.33 -6.33
C GLU A 137 8.46 3.69 -7.14
N GLU A 138 9.70 4.08 -6.88
CA GLU A 138 10.88 3.47 -7.51
C GLU A 138 11.10 2.04 -6.99
N GLN A 139 10.86 1.81 -5.71
CA GLN A 139 11.04 0.50 -5.10
C GLN A 139 10.00 -0.50 -5.60
N LEU A 140 8.74 -0.12 -5.66
CA LEU A 140 7.65 -1.04 -5.98
C LEU A 140 7.73 -1.60 -7.43
N VAL A 141 8.37 -0.87 -8.34
CA VAL A 141 8.61 -1.32 -9.73
C VAL A 141 9.47 -2.59 -9.78
N GLY A 142 10.39 -2.75 -8.82
CA GLY A 142 11.25 -3.92 -8.72
C GLY A 142 10.45 -5.22 -8.54
N PRO A 143 9.77 -5.42 -7.40
CA PRO A 143 8.97 -6.62 -7.14
C PRO A 143 7.87 -6.86 -8.19
N LEU A 144 7.25 -5.78 -8.69
CA LEU A 144 6.17 -5.87 -9.67
C LEU A 144 6.60 -6.55 -10.97
N TYR A 145 7.84 -6.27 -11.43
CA TYR A 145 8.33 -6.74 -12.71
C TYR A 145 9.46 -7.80 -12.63
N ALA A 146 9.92 -8.15 -11.44
CA ALA A 146 10.90 -9.22 -11.26
C ALA A 146 10.27 -10.58 -11.58
N ASP A 147 10.85 -11.33 -12.51
CA ASP A 147 10.31 -12.60 -13.03
C ASP A 147 10.07 -13.66 -11.95
N ASN A 148 10.76 -13.59 -10.83
CA ASN A 148 10.63 -14.52 -9.70
C ASN A 148 9.85 -13.95 -8.51
N GLU A 149 9.34 -12.72 -8.59
CA GLU A 149 8.49 -12.10 -7.56
C GLU A 149 7.04 -12.02 -8.07
N MET A 150 6.58 -10.90 -8.62
CA MET A 150 5.25 -10.78 -9.21
C MET A 150 5.25 -11.01 -10.73
N GLY A 151 6.39 -10.91 -11.40
CA GLY A 151 6.65 -11.32 -12.77
C GLY A 151 5.85 -10.60 -13.85
N ASN A 152 5.18 -9.50 -13.52
CA ASN A 152 4.32 -8.81 -14.47
C ASN A 152 5.13 -8.00 -15.51
N ARG A 153 4.44 -7.44 -16.47
CA ARG A 153 4.99 -6.51 -17.47
C ARG A 153 4.07 -5.30 -17.60
N PRO A 154 4.59 -4.10 -17.87
CA PRO A 154 3.77 -2.88 -17.92
C PRO A 154 2.55 -3.00 -18.84
N ASP A 155 2.73 -3.55 -20.03
CA ASP A 155 1.66 -3.69 -21.00
C ASP A 155 0.62 -4.76 -20.60
N GLN A 156 1.04 -5.85 -19.94
CA GLN A 156 0.14 -6.86 -19.39
C GLN A 156 -0.67 -6.30 -18.24
N LEU A 157 -0.01 -5.64 -17.29
CA LEU A 157 -0.66 -5.00 -16.14
C LEU A 157 -1.75 -4.02 -16.58
N LEU A 158 -1.44 -3.17 -17.56
CA LEU A 158 -2.40 -2.22 -18.10
C LEU A 158 -3.58 -2.92 -18.81
N ARG A 159 -3.33 -4.02 -19.54
CA ARG A 159 -4.40 -4.83 -20.14
C ARG A 159 -5.32 -5.42 -19.08
N ASP A 160 -4.75 -6.01 -18.02
CA ASP A 160 -5.51 -6.68 -16.96
C ASP A 160 -6.38 -5.68 -16.19
N LEU A 161 -5.80 -4.56 -15.79
CA LEU A 161 -6.55 -3.52 -15.07
C LEU A 161 -7.64 -2.87 -15.95
N ASN A 162 -7.33 -2.54 -17.22
CA ASN A 162 -8.31 -1.96 -18.14
C ASN A 162 -9.36 -2.98 -18.60
N GLY A 163 -9.04 -4.28 -18.62
CA GLY A 163 -9.99 -5.36 -18.89
C GLY A 163 -10.98 -5.59 -17.75
N ASN A 164 -10.61 -5.19 -16.53
CA ASN A 164 -11.44 -5.39 -15.34
C ASN A 164 -12.37 -4.19 -15.11
N THR A 165 -13.67 -4.42 -15.22
CA THR A 165 -14.69 -3.36 -15.08
C THR A 165 -14.71 -2.75 -13.69
N ILE A 166 -14.43 -3.53 -12.64
CA ILE A 166 -14.36 -3.06 -11.25
C ILE A 166 -13.21 -2.08 -11.11
N TYR A 167 -11.99 -2.44 -11.55
CA TYR A 167 -10.83 -1.54 -11.46
C TYR A 167 -11.01 -0.27 -12.29
N ARG A 168 -11.57 -0.36 -13.47
CA ARG A 168 -11.90 0.84 -14.25
C ARG A 168 -12.85 1.79 -13.50
N ASP A 169 -13.81 1.25 -12.76
CA ASP A 169 -14.72 2.05 -11.94
C ASP A 169 -14.01 2.63 -10.71
N LEU A 170 -13.20 1.84 -10.01
CA LEU A 170 -12.41 2.30 -8.87
C LEU A 170 -11.41 3.41 -9.27
N PHE A 171 -10.72 3.25 -10.41
CA PHE A 171 -9.84 4.30 -10.94
C PHE A 171 -10.61 5.56 -11.30
N ARG A 172 -11.79 5.44 -11.88
CA ARG A 172 -12.67 6.60 -12.14
C ARG A 172 -13.06 7.30 -10.85
N GLN A 173 -13.36 6.57 -9.78
CA GLN A 173 -13.69 7.13 -8.47
C GLN A 173 -12.49 7.85 -7.85
N ALA A 174 -11.28 7.35 -8.02
CA ALA A 174 -10.06 7.90 -7.43
C ALA A 174 -9.48 9.09 -8.24
N PHE A 175 -9.48 8.97 -9.57
CA PHE A 175 -8.74 9.87 -10.47
C PHE A 175 -9.64 10.59 -11.50
N GLY A 176 -10.93 10.29 -11.53
CA GLY A 176 -11.87 10.88 -12.51
C GLY A 176 -11.79 10.27 -13.92
N THR A 177 -10.93 9.28 -14.15
CA THR A 177 -10.77 8.60 -15.45
C THR A 177 -10.81 7.09 -15.27
N SER A 178 -11.46 6.39 -16.19
CA SER A 178 -11.47 4.93 -16.26
C SER A 178 -10.40 4.36 -17.23
N ASN A 179 -9.64 5.23 -17.87
CA ASN A 179 -8.49 4.83 -18.70
C ASN A 179 -7.25 4.81 -17.82
N ILE A 180 -6.74 3.60 -17.60
CA ILE A 180 -5.56 3.36 -16.76
C ILE A 180 -4.34 3.35 -17.68
N ALA A 181 -3.41 4.27 -17.46
CA ALA A 181 -2.21 4.50 -18.30
C ALA A 181 -0.94 4.55 -17.46
#